data_b30fa2233ace8af787ff657ab25d51a3
#
_entry.id   b30fa2233ace8af787ff657ab25d51a3
#
_cell.length_a   1.000
_cell.length_b   1.000
_cell.length_c   1.000
_cell.angle_alpha   90.00
_cell.angle_beta   90.00
_cell.angle_gamma   90.00
#
_symmetry.space_group_name_H-M   'P 1'
#
loop_
_entity.id
_entity.type
_entity.pdbx_description
1 polymer ?
#
loop_
_entity_poly.entity_id
_entity_poly.type
_entity_poly.pdbx_seq_one_letter_code
_entity_poly.pdbx_strand_id
1 'polypeptide(L)'
;MGQKVNPHGLRVGVIKDWDSRWFAGKATFGDTLVEDYKIRDYIMNKRMLTRANGEKSDQQLSRAAGIAQVEIERSSDNKIKIHILTAKPGMLIGAKGAEIEKLRAEISKIAGGKDVNLNIVEVKNPDMNAKLVAENIAMQLEQRVSFRRAMKSCIGRTTVSYTHLRAHETSQDL
;
A
#
# COMPACT_ATOMS: atom_id res chain seq x y z
N MET A 1 7.22 -18.12 28.11
CA MET A 1 6.23 -17.49 27.21
C MET A 1 6.15 -18.32 25.93
N GLY A 2 4.95 -18.69 25.48
CA GLY A 2 4.77 -19.44 24.24
C GLY A 2 5.12 -18.62 23.01
N GLN A 3 5.63 -19.27 21.97
CA GLN A 3 5.92 -18.65 20.67
C GLN A 3 4.60 -18.29 19.98
N LYS A 4 4.43 -17.04 19.52
CA LYS A 4 3.22 -16.57 18.88
C LYS A 4 3.37 -16.61 17.36
N VAL A 5 2.40 -17.19 16.66
CA VAL A 5 2.33 -17.22 15.21
C VAL A 5 1.86 -15.86 14.69
N ASN A 6 2.31 -15.48 13.49
CA ASN A 6 1.84 -14.27 12.83
C ASN A 6 0.33 -14.38 12.56
N PRO A 7 -0.50 -13.46 13.07
CA PRO A 7 -1.96 -13.53 12.92
C PRO A 7 -2.43 -13.39 11.47
N HIS A 8 -1.65 -12.75 10.60
CA HIS A 8 -1.96 -12.67 9.18
C HIS A 8 -1.88 -14.05 8.51
N GLY A 9 -0.80 -14.80 8.76
CA GLY A 9 -0.62 -16.14 8.21
C GLY A 9 -1.72 -17.12 8.65
N LEU A 10 -2.24 -16.97 9.87
CA LEU A 10 -3.35 -17.79 10.38
C LEU A 10 -4.68 -17.50 9.64
N ARG A 11 -4.86 -16.29 9.13
CA ARG A 11 -6.10 -15.84 8.48
C ARG A 11 -6.08 -15.95 6.96
N VAL A 12 -4.91 -16.17 6.37
CA VAL A 12 -4.75 -16.32 4.90
C VAL A 12 -5.51 -17.56 4.43
N GLY A 13 -6.28 -17.43 3.37
CA GLY A 13 -7.11 -18.49 2.82
C GLY A 13 -8.46 -18.69 3.51
N VAL A 14 -8.73 -18.00 4.64
CA VAL A 14 -10.03 -18.02 5.35
C VAL A 14 -10.75 -16.68 5.20
N ILE A 15 -10.18 -15.60 5.75
CA ILE A 15 -10.76 -14.25 5.72
C ILE A 15 -9.85 -13.21 5.07
N LYS A 16 -8.63 -13.59 4.74
CA LYS A 16 -7.65 -12.75 4.05
C LYS A 16 -7.10 -13.47 2.84
N ASP A 17 -6.83 -12.72 1.79
CA ASP A 17 -6.20 -13.20 0.58
C ASP A 17 -4.69 -12.94 0.60
N TRP A 18 -3.96 -13.54 -0.35
CA TRP A 18 -2.52 -13.34 -0.53
C TRP A 18 -2.24 -11.99 -1.21
N ASP A 19 -1.13 -11.38 -0.82
CA ASP A 19 -0.63 -10.17 -1.49
C ASP A 19 0.02 -10.47 -2.85
N SER A 20 0.41 -11.73 -3.08
CA SER A 20 0.93 -12.23 -4.35
C SER A 20 0.03 -13.34 -4.87
N ARG A 21 -0.46 -13.19 -6.09
CA ARG A 21 -1.36 -14.15 -6.75
C ARG A 21 -0.70 -14.67 -8.00
N TRP A 22 0.15 -15.71 -7.84
CA TRP A 22 0.82 -16.38 -8.95
C TRP A 22 1.30 -17.76 -8.53
N PHE A 23 1.59 -18.59 -9.53
CA PHE A 23 2.18 -19.89 -9.34
C PHE A 23 3.48 -19.97 -10.15
N ALA A 24 4.52 -20.57 -9.58
CA ALA A 24 5.78 -20.84 -10.25
C ALA A 24 6.30 -22.23 -9.88
N GLY A 25 7.00 -22.86 -10.83
CA GLY A 25 7.68 -24.13 -10.60
C GLY A 25 8.87 -23.99 -9.64
N LYS A 26 9.34 -25.10 -9.09
CA LYS A 26 10.44 -25.13 -8.12
C LYS A 26 11.70 -24.39 -8.59
N ALA A 27 12.00 -24.46 -9.89
CA ALA A 27 13.21 -23.83 -10.46
C ALA A 27 13.12 -22.30 -10.53
N THR A 28 11.92 -21.74 -10.79
CA THR A 28 11.72 -20.30 -11.04
C THR A 28 11.12 -19.56 -9.85
N PHE A 29 10.66 -20.28 -8.83
CA PHE A 29 9.98 -19.70 -7.67
C PHE A 29 10.84 -18.67 -6.94
N GLY A 30 12.12 -18.98 -6.69
CA GLY A 30 13.03 -18.09 -5.98
C GLY A 30 13.25 -16.76 -6.70
N ASP A 31 13.50 -16.83 -8.01
CA ASP A 31 13.74 -15.62 -8.82
C ASP A 31 12.49 -14.73 -8.89
N THR A 32 11.32 -15.35 -9.05
CA THR A 32 10.04 -14.64 -9.07
C THR A 32 9.75 -13.95 -7.73
N LEU A 33 10.02 -14.63 -6.62
CA LEU A 33 9.85 -14.06 -5.28
C LEU A 33 10.77 -12.87 -5.04
N VAL A 34 12.04 -12.99 -5.44
CA VAL A 34 13.03 -11.90 -5.31
C VAL A 34 12.65 -10.71 -6.18
N GLU A 35 12.12 -10.94 -7.38
CA GLU A 35 11.62 -9.89 -8.27
C GLU A 35 10.43 -9.15 -7.64
N ASP A 36 9.45 -9.87 -7.10
CA ASP A 36 8.30 -9.27 -6.41
C ASP A 36 8.73 -8.45 -5.18
N TYR A 37 9.70 -8.95 -4.42
CA TYR A 37 10.26 -8.23 -3.29
C TYR A 37 10.90 -6.90 -3.72
N LYS A 38 11.72 -6.93 -4.78
CA LYS A 38 12.35 -5.70 -5.33
C LYS A 38 11.31 -4.70 -5.82
N ILE A 39 10.25 -5.16 -6.47
CA ILE A 39 9.16 -4.29 -6.94
C ILE A 39 8.45 -3.63 -5.75
N ARG A 40 8.10 -4.40 -4.70
CA ARG A 40 7.46 -3.85 -3.50
C ARG A 40 8.35 -2.88 -2.77
N ASP A 41 9.60 -3.25 -2.55
CA ASP A 41 10.59 -2.39 -1.90
C ASP A 41 10.76 -1.07 -2.67
N TYR A 42 10.86 -1.14 -3.99
CA TYR A 42 10.95 0.03 -4.84
C TYR A 42 9.73 0.96 -4.69
N ILE A 43 8.50 0.43 -4.78
CA ILE A 43 7.27 1.22 -4.64
C ILE A 43 7.19 1.88 -3.25
N MET A 44 7.55 1.13 -2.21
CA MET A 44 7.46 1.61 -0.83
C MET A 44 8.54 2.63 -0.48
N ASN A 45 9.75 2.50 -1.03
CA ASN A 45 10.90 3.34 -0.70
C ASN A 45 11.18 4.45 -1.72
N LYS A 46 10.43 4.50 -2.84
CA LYS A 46 10.59 5.55 -3.85
C LYS A 46 10.39 6.94 -3.23
N ARG A 47 11.35 7.82 -3.44
CA ARG A 47 11.26 9.21 -3.03
C ARG A 47 10.66 10.08 -4.12
N MET A 48 9.82 11.02 -3.73
CA MET A 48 9.28 12.02 -4.63
C MET A 48 10.32 13.11 -4.83
N LEU A 49 10.69 13.37 -6.10
CA LEU A 49 11.62 14.45 -6.43
C LEU A 49 10.93 15.81 -6.39
N THR A 50 9.62 15.86 -6.64
CA THR A 50 8.87 17.12 -6.75
C THR A 50 7.49 16.97 -6.11
N ARG A 51 7.07 17.97 -5.31
CA ARG A 51 5.69 18.07 -4.81
C ARG A 51 4.77 18.57 -5.93
N ALA A 52 3.46 18.40 -5.75
CA ALA A 52 2.42 18.94 -6.63
C ALA A 52 2.58 20.47 -6.85
N ASN A 53 3.19 21.19 -5.91
CA ASN A 53 3.45 22.62 -5.96
C ASN A 53 4.77 22.98 -6.68
N GLY A 54 5.47 22.05 -7.30
CA GLY A 54 6.76 22.29 -7.96
C GLY A 54 7.99 22.35 -7.04
N GLU A 55 7.81 22.28 -5.73
CA GLU A 55 8.91 22.25 -4.74
C GLU A 55 9.58 20.88 -4.68
N LYS A 56 10.90 20.86 -4.53
CA LYS A 56 11.66 19.62 -4.31
C LYS A 56 11.23 19.00 -2.97
N SER A 57 10.83 17.74 -2.98
CA SER A 57 10.43 17.01 -1.78
C SER A 57 11.26 15.75 -1.64
N ASP A 58 11.85 15.53 -0.47
CA ASP A 58 12.54 14.30 -0.12
C ASP A 58 11.62 13.28 0.58
N GLN A 59 10.30 13.48 0.47
CA GLN A 59 9.31 12.61 1.09
C GLN A 59 9.14 11.31 0.29
N GLN A 60 8.99 10.19 0.99
CA GLN A 60 8.67 8.92 0.36
C GLN A 60 7.29 8.98 -0.32
N LEU A 61 7.21 8.47 -1.55
CA LEU A 61 5.97 8.40 -2.32
C LEU A 61 4.88 7.63 -1.57
N SER A 62 5.24 6.52 -0.93
CA SER A 62 4.32 5.69 -0.14
C SER A 62 3.62 6.46 0.97
N ARG A 63 4.36 7.29 1.70
CA ARG A 63 3.80 8.13 2.78
C ARG A 63 2.96 9.29 2.25
N ALA A 64 3.40 9.92 1.16
CA ALA A 64 2.68 11.06 0.56
C ALA A 64 1.33 10.62 -0.03
N ALA A 65 1.32 9.52 -0.76
CA ALA A 65 0.13 8.94 -1.37
C ALA A 65 -0.70 8.10 -0.38
N GLY A 66 -0.11 7.66 0.74
CA GLY A 66 -0.75 6.75 1.69
C GLY A 66 -0.98 5.37 1.07
N ILE A 67 0.11 4.68 0.69
CA ILE A 67 0.02 3.33 0.11
C ILE A 67 -0.22 2.31 1.23
N ALA A 68 -1.43 1.75 1.24
CA ALA A 68 -1.81 0.74 2.21
C ALA A 68 -1.20 -0.63 1.90
N GLN A 69 -1.32 -1.09 0.65
CA GLN A 69 -0.94 -2.43 0.23
C GLN A 69 -0.54 -2.44 -1.24
N VAL A 70 0.34 -3.36 -1.61
CA VAL A 70 0.73 -3.63 -3.00
C VAL A 70 0.49 -5.11 -3.27
N GLU A 71 -0.44 -5.41 -4.16
CA GLU A 71 -0.76 -6.76 -4.59
C GLU A 71 -0.17 -7.00 -5.98
N ILE A 72 0.42 -8.17 -6.18
CA ILE A 72 1.07 -8.53 -7.44
C ILE A 72 0.42 -9.79 -8.00
N GLU A 73 -0.11 -9.68 -9.20
CA GLU A 73 -0.66 -10.80 -9.96
C GLU A 73 0.20 -11.07 -11.20
N ARG A 74 0.47 -12.33 -11.48
CA ARG A 74 1.17 -12.76 -12.69
C ARG A 74 0.27 -13.68 -13.50
N SER A 75 -0.15 -13.22 -14.67
CA SER A 75 -0.98 -14.01 -15.59
C SER A 75 -0.12 -14.90 -16.49
N SER A 76 1.12 -14.52 -16.73
CA SER A 76 2.14 -15.27 -17.47
C SER A 76 3.52 -14.78 -17.08
N ASP A 77 4.59 -15.46 -17.50
CA ASP A 77 5.97 -15.08 -17.17
C ASP A 77 6.33 -13.65 -17.59
N ASN A 78 5.69 -13.12 -18.62
CA ASN A 78 5.99 -11.79 -19.17
C ASN A 78 4.96 -10.71 -18.80
N LYS A 79 3.85 -11.04 -18.11
CA LYS A 79 2.79 -10.08 -17.77
C LYS A 79 2.59 -10.00 -16.29
N ILE A 80 2.82 -8.81 -15.73
CA ILE A 80 2.69 -8.50 -14.31
C ILE A 80 1.61 -7.44 -14.14
N LYS A 81 0.61 -7.73 -13.31
CA LYS A 81 -0.37 -6.75 -12.85
C LYS A 81 -0.06 -6.38 -11.41
N ILE A 82 0.00 -5.09 -11.13
CA ILE A 82 0.28 -4.58 -9.79
C ILE A 82 -0.89 -3.70 -9.38
N HIS A 83 -1.57 -4.09 -8.31
CA HIS A 83 -2.62 -3.32 -7.70
C HIS A 83 -2.04 -2.55 -6.52
N ILE A 84 -2.10 -1.23 -6.57
CA ILE A 84 -1.62 -0.35 -5.50
C ILE A 84 -2.83 0.24 -4.79
N LEU A 85 -3.07 -0.21 -3.55
CA LEU A 85 -4.12 0.33 -2.71
C LEU A 85 -3.62 1.59 -2.02
N THR A 86 -4.25 2.72 -2.30
CA THR A 86 -3.79 4.04 -1.82
C THR A 86 -4.95 4.89 -1.30
N ALA A 87 -4.66 5.73 -0.30
CA ALA A 87 -5.62 6.71 0.22
C ALA A 87 -5.75 7.96 -0.68
N LYS A 88 -4.70 8.29 -1.45
CA LYS A 88 -4.65 9.48 -2.29
C LYS A 88 -4.19 9.12 -3.71
N PRO A 89 -5.08 8.57 -4.55
CA PRO A 89 -4.74 8.10 -5.90
C PRO A 89 -4.17 9.20 -6.79
N GLY A 90 -4.63 10.44 -6.65
CA GLY A 90 -4.15 11.58 -7.44
C GLY A 90 -2.65 11.84 -7.31
N MET A 91 -2.03 11.52 -6.18
CA MET A 91 -0.59 11.67 -5.97
C MET A 91 0.23 10.66 -6.77
N LEU A 92 -0.30 9.46 -6.99
CA LEU A 92 0.35 8.42 -7.80
C LEU A 92 0.14 8.62 -9.30
N ILE A 93 -1.05 9.06 -9.68
CA ILE A 93 -1.41 9.30 -11.08
C ILE A 93 -0.65 10.52 -11.61
N GLY A 94 -0.57 11.57 -10.80
CA GLY A 94 0.04 12.83 -11.17
C GLY A 94 -0.73 13.62 -12.23
N ALA A 95 -0.17 14.75 -12.67
CA ALA A 95 -0.76 15.57 -13.70
C ALA A 95 -0.82 14.80 -15.04
N LYS A 96 -2.02 14.63 -15.58
CA LYS A 96 -2.27 13.93 -16.87
C LYS A 96 -1.70 12.49 -16.93
N GLY A 97 -1.49 11.83 -15.81
CA GLY A 97 -0.95 10.47 -15.78
C GLY A 97 0.57 10.34 -15.96
N ALA A 98 1.32 11.44 -15.94
CA ALA A 98 2.76 11.41 -16.19
C ALA A 98 3.55 10.63 -15.12
N GLU A 99 3.13 10.67 -13.84
CA GLU A 99 3.85 9.99 -12.77
C GLU A 99 3.62 8.47 -12.79
N ILE A 100 2.41 8.02 -13.14
CA ILE A 100 2.13 6.59 -13.26
C ILE A 100 2.88 5.96 -14.43
N GLU A 101 3.04 6.65 -15.56
CA GLU A 101 3.81 6.16 -16.70
C GLU A 101 5.30 6.06 -16.37
N LYS A 102 5.86 7.04 -15.66
CA LYS A 102 7.23 6.96 -15.15
C LYS A 102 7.41 5.77 -14.22
N LEU A 103 6.48 5.60 -13.26
CA LEU A 103 6.51 4.49 -12.31
C LEU A 103 6.45 3.15 -13.04
N ARG A 104 5.58 3.02 -14.05
CA ARG A 104 5.47 1.84 -14.90
C ARG A 104 6.79 1.52 -15.61
N ALA A 105 7.42 2.50 -16.24
CA ALA A 105 8.68 2.33 -16.95
C ALA A 105 9.83 1.91 -16.01
N GLU A 106 9.89 2.47 -14.81
CA GLU A 106 10.89 2.13 -13.79
C GLU A 106 10.70 0.70 -13.26
N ILE A 107 9.45 0.31 -12.97
CA ILE A 107 9.12 -1.05 -12.53
C ILE A 107 9.40 -2.07 -13.64
N SER A 108 9.08 -1.75 -14.89
CA SER A 108 9.41 -2.62 -16.04
C SER A 108 10.91 -2.88 -16.16
N LYS A 109 11.76 -1.88 -15.89
CA LYS A 109 13.22 -2.06 -15.84
C LYS A 109 13.65 -3.02 -14.72
N ILE A 110 13.04 -2.91 -13.53
CA ILE A 110 13.32 -3.79 -12.39
C ILE A 110 12.87 -5.23 -12.70
N ALA A 111 11.74 -5.37 -13.40
CA ALA A 111 11.16 -6.63 -13.83
C ALA A 111 11.82 -7.24 -15.10
N GLY A 112 13.00 -6.77 -15.49
CA GLY A 112 13.71 -7.31 -16.64
C GLY A 112 13.04 -7.08 -18.01
N GLY A 113 12.31 -5.97 -18.16
CA GLY A 113 11.64 -5.59 -19.41
C GLY A 113 10.26 -6.24 -19.61
N LYS A 114 9.69 -6.88 -18.61
CA LYS A 114 8.34 -7.47 -18.67
C LYS A 114 7.26 -6.39 -18.81
N ASP A 115 6.13 -6.77 -19.37
CA ASP A 115 4.95 -5.90 -19.49
C ASP A 115 4.28 -5.73 -18.12
N VAL A 116 4.30 -4.50 -17.61
CA VAL A 116 3.76 -4.15 -16.30
C VAL A 116 2.49 -3.33 -16.48
N ASN A 117 1.40 -3.80 -15.89
CA ASN A 117 0.15 -3.05 -15.80
C ASN A 117 -0.06 -2.57 -14.35
N LEU A 118 -0.14 -1.26 -14.16
CA LEU A 118 -0.42 -0.65 -12.85
C LEU A 118 -1.90 -0.32 -12.73
N ASN A 119 -2.53 -0.84 -11.68
CA ASN A 119 -3.89 -0.52 -11.31
C ASN A 119 -3.90 0.15 -9.94
N ILE A 120 -4.47 1.35 -9.87
CA ILE A 120 -4.56 2.11 -8.62
C ILE A 120 -5.97 1.95 -8.08
N VAL A 121 -6.05 1.42 -6.85
CA VAL A 121 -7.30 1.19 -6.13
C VAL A 121 -7.38 2.15 -4.95
N GLU A 122 -8.46 2.88 -4.83
CA GLU A 122 -8.69 3.82 -3.73
C GLU A 122 -9.13 3.09 -2.46
N VAL A 123 -8.51 3.44 -1.35
CA VAL A 123 -8.92 3.02 -0.01
C VAL A 123 -9.93 4.04 0.52
N LYS A 124 -11.23 3.68 0.50
CA LYS A 124 -12.33 4.58 0.89
C LYS A 124 -12.18 5.14 2.31
N ASN A 125 -11.76 4.30 3.27
CA ASN A 125 -11.63 4.68 4.69
C ASN A 125 -10.20 4.48 5.19
N PRO A 126 -9.29 5.45 4.99
CA PRO A 126 -7.89 5.32 5.39
C PRO A 126 -7.70 5.21 6.92
N ASP A 127 -8.58 5.82 7.72
CA ASP A 127 -8.52 5.76 9.18
C ASP A 127 -8.88 4.39 9.76
N MET A 128 -9.43 3.48 8.96
CA MET A 128 -9.66 2.08 9.34
C MET A 128 -8.50 1.16 8.97
N ASN A 129 -7.59 1.60 8.11
CA ASN A 129 -6.44 0.80 7.71
C ASN A 129 -5.30 0.95 8.72
N ALA A 130 -4.96 -0.16 9.40
CA ALA A 130 -3.97 -0.17 10.47
C ALA A 130 -2.60 0.36 10.03
N LYS A 131 -2.16 0.05 8.80
CA LYS A 131 -0.89 0.52 8.26
C LYS A 131 -0.88 2.03 8.07
N LEU A 132 -1.93 2.59 7.47
CA LEU A 132 -2.04 4.04 7.24
C LEU A 132 -2.14 4.81 8.55
N VAL A 133 -2.83 4.26 9.53
CA VAL A 133 -2.89 4.85 10.88
C VAL A 133 -1.52 4.84 11.55
N ALA A 134 -0.77 3.73 11.45
CA ALA A 134 0.58 3.64 11.99
C ALA A 134 1.55 4.62 11.31
N GLU A 135 1.50 4.75 9.99
CA GLU A 135 2.30 5.72 9.24
C GLU A 135 1.96 7.18 9.62
N ASN A 136 0.67 7.46 9.85
CA ASN A 136 0.24 8.78 10.31
C ASN A 136 0.79 9.11 11.72
N ILE A 137 0.77 8.13 12.64
CA ILE A 137 1.38 8.31 13.96
C ILE A 137 2.89 8.55 13.82
N ALA A 138 3.59 7.75 13.00
CA ALA A 138 5.02 7.91 12.76
C ALA A 138 5.37 9.30 12.21
N MET A 139 4.60 9.79 11.23
CA MET A 139 4.78 11.14 10.67
C MET A 139 4.58 12.25 11.71
N GLN A 140 3.59 12.11 12.60
CA GLN A 140 3.38 13.07 13.67
C GLN A 140 4.54 13.07 14.69
N LEU A 141 5.10 11.89 14.97
CA LEU A 141 6.28 11.78 15.86
C LEU A 141 7.53 12.41 15.23
N GLU A 142 7.74 12.24 13.93
CA GLU A 142 8.80 12.91 13.17
C GLU A 142 8.66 14.45 13.23
N GLN A 143 7.42 14.95 13.25
CA GLN A 143 7.09 16.37 13.42
C GLN A 143 7.18 16.84 14.89
N ARG A 144 7.73 16.03 15.78
CA ARG A 144 7.90 16.32 17.22
C ARG A 144 6.60 16.52 17.99
N VAL A 145 5.49 15.97 17.53
CA VAL A 145 4.24 15.93 18.31
C VAL A 145 4.39 14.93 19.45
N SER A 146 3.90 15.26 20.64
CA SER A 146 3.91 14.35 21.79
C SER A 146 3.23 13.02 21.43
N PHE A 147 3.88 11.90 21.76
CA PHE A 147 3.37 10.56 21.45
C PHE A 147 1.97 10.29 22.02
N ARG A 148 1.68 10.77 23.21
CA ARG A 148 0.35 10.64 23.83
C ARG A 148 -0.73 11.36 23.02
N ARG A 149 -0.43 12.56 22.52
CA ARG A 149 -1.35 13.34 21.68
C ARG A 149 -1.54 12.69 20.32
N ALA A 150 -0.45 12.25 19.67
CA ALA A 150 -0.50 11.60 18.37
C ALA A 150 -1.36 10.33 18.42
N MET A 151 -1.10 9.44 19.40
CA MET A 151 -1.87 8.20 19.56
C MET A 151 -3.34 8.46 19.86
N LYS A 152 -3.67 9.34 20.84
CA LYS A 152 -5.06 9.66 21.18
C LYS A 152 -5.84 10.24 19.99
N SER A 153 -5.22 11.13 19.21
CA SER A 153 -5.84 11.74 18.04
C SER A 153 -6.16 10.68 16.98
N CYS A 154 -5.22 9.77 16.69
CA CYS A 154 -5.43 8.71 15.71
C CYS A 154 -6.48 7.69 16.17
N ILE A 155 -6.43 7.25 17.42
CA ILE A 155 -7.42 6.34 17.99
C ILE A 155 -8.83 6.97 17.94
N GLY A 156 -8.95 8.25 18.29
CA GLY A 156 -10.23 8.97 18.23
C GLY A 156 -10.84 8.95 16.82
N ARG A 157 -10.05 9.23 15.78
CA ARG A 157 -10.52 9.17 14.38
C ARG A 157 -10.92 7.76 13.96
N THR A 158 -10.10 6.76 14.28
CA THR A 158 -10.41 5.36 13.97
C THR A 158 -11.69 4.90 14.66
N THR A 159 -11.90 5.26 15.93
CA THR A 159 -13.10 4.92 16.68
C THR A 159 -14.35 5.53 16.06
N VAL A 160 -14.30 6.80 15.69
CA VAL A 160 -15.43 7.50 15.04
C VAL A 160 -15.76 6.84 13.70
N SER A 161 -14.75 6.57 12.86
CA SER A 161 -14.97 5.89 11.56
C SER A 161 -15.58 4.51 11.73
N TYR A 162 -15.11 3.74 12.71
CA TYR A 162 -15.63 2.38 12.98
C TYR A 162 -17.07 2.39 13.50
N THR A 163 -17.39 3.25 14.48
CA THR A 163 -18.74 3.31 15.06
C THR A 163 -19.76 3.84 14.07
N HIS A 164 -19.39 4.78 13.21
CA HIS A 164 -20.30 5.35 12.20
C HIS A 164 -20.68 4.31 11.13
N LEU A 165 -19.73 3.48 10.69
CA LEU A 165 -20.01 2.40 9.74
C LEU A 165 -20.92 1.34 10.35
N ARG A 166 -20.67 0.94 11.59
CA ARG A 166 -21.48 -0.07 12.29
C ARG A 166 -22.92 0.41 12.56
N ALA A 167 -23.11 1.69 12.85
CA ALA A 167 -24.44 2.27 12.99
C ALA A 167 -25.21 2.31 11.65
N HIS A 168 -24.52 2.43 10.52
CA HIS A 168 -25.13 2.43 9.19
C HIS A 168 -25.50 1.00 8.74
N GLU A 169 -24.69 0.01 9.06
CA GLU A 169 -24.99 -1.41 8.77
C GLU A 169 -26.23 -1.89 9.53
N THR A 170 -26.35 -1.55 10.81
CA THR A 170 -27.52 -1.93 11.62
C THR A 170 -28.81 -1.21 11.22
N SER A 171 -28.76 -0.10 10.53
CA SER A 171 -29.94 0.61 10.03
C SER A 171 -30.43 0.13 8.65
N GLN A 172 -29.64 -0.70 7.96
CA GLN A 172 -30.04 -1.32 6.68
C GLN A 172 -30.67 -2.72 6.87
N ASP A 173 -30.50 -3.32 8.04
CA ASP A 173 -31.03 -4.66 8.38
C ASP A 173 -32.38 -4.59 9.13
N LEU A 174 -33.04 -3.43 9.22
CA LEU A 174 -34.39 -3.21 9.75
C LEU A 174 -35.35 -2.70 8.66
#